data_1b10571ce525a9b40f38e7e57129ad66
#
_entry.id   1b10571ce525a9b40f38e7e57129ad66
#
_cell.length_a   1.000
_cell.length_b   1.000
_cell.length_c   1.000
_cell.angle_alpha   90.00
_cell.angle_beta   90.00
_cell.angle_gamma   90.00
#
_symmetry.space_group_name_H-M   'P 1'
#
loop_
_entity.id
_entity.type
_entity.pdbx_description
1 polymer ?
#
loop_
_entity_poly.entity_id
_entity_poly.type
_entity_poly.pdbx_seq_one_letter_code
_entity_poly.pdbx_strand_id
1 'polypeptide(L)'
;VSETSSRAEHLVIGGGLAGSTVGIRLAAAGRAVTLLERERSAHHKVCGEFLSREAVAYLEQLGVDPIALGAQTICSVRLAVRNRVVETKLPFTALSLSRCVLDEALLRRAADVGCTVERGAFVEELVRQDGGWKAQLRGGESRAAATVFLASGKHDVRGLERGAGKHGDLVGFKLHWRLAAAQTEALRGSMDLFLFAGGYGGLSLVEDGVANFCFVVRQSVLRKAGGWDGLLAGIQKENTHVAERLSGATALWERPLAVSSIPYGYISAGGSGLWCVGDQAAVIPSFTGDGMSIALHSGALAAQMFLAGEDADGYQRRLDAHLRRSMRLATGLSRAMVSGAGRFVAPIGLSVFPGAMSWIARATRIPQRALEATRVIRSNQVS
;
A
#
# COMPACT_ATOMS: atom_id res chain seq x y z
N VAL A 1 -9.39 -11.98 -39.79
CA VAL A 1 -8.21 -11.78 -38.92
C VAL A 1 -8.41 -12.67 -37.70
N SER A 2 -7.66 -13.78 -37.61
CA SER A 2 -7.71 -14.75 -36.52
C SER A 2 -7.28 -14.04 -35.23
N GLU A 3 -8.21 -13.86 -34.27
CA GLU A 3 -7.87 -13.44 -32.92
C GLU A 3 -7.01 -14.52 -32.25
N THR A 4 -5.71 -14.30 -32.18
CA THR A 4 -4.79 -15.11 -31.36
C THR A 4 -5.05 -14.77 -29.89
N SER A 5 -6.11 -15.37 -29.31
CA SER A 5 -6.35 -15.35 -27.88
C SER A 5 -5.38 -16.35 -27.24
N SER A 6 -4.29 -15.87 -26.65
CA SER A 6 -3.47 -16.73 -25.79
C SER A 6 -4.24 -16.97 -24.50
N ARG A 7 -4.62 -18.22 -24.23
CA ARG A 7 -5.32 -18.62 -23.02
C ARG A 7 -4.32 -18.83 -21.90
N ALA A 8 -4.30 -17.94 -20.93
CA ALA A 8 -3.56 -18.15 -19.69
C ALA A 8 -4.37 -19.07 -18.74
N GLU A 9 -3.70 -19.95 -18.01
CA GLU A 9 -4.39 -20.73 -16.98
C GLU A 9 -4.82 -19.81 -15.83
N HIS A 10 -3.91 -18.95 -15.36
CA HIS A 10 -4.16 -17.99 -14.29
C HIS A 10 -3.65 -16.60 -14.69
N LEU A 11 -4.49 -15.60 -14.51
CA LEU A 11 -4.18 -14.21 -14.86
C LEU A 11 -4.15 -13.35 -13.60
N VAL A 12 -3.08 -12.57 -13.43
CA VAL A 12 -2.95 -11.57 -12.38
C VAL A 12 -3.01 -10.18 -13.03
N ILE A 13 -3.95 -9.34 -12.60
CA ILE A 13 -4.12 -7.98 -13.14
C ILE A 13 -3.53 -6.97 -12.17
N GLY A 14 -2.34 -6.45 -12.48
CA GLY A 14 -1.58 -5.48 -11.70
C GLY A 14 -0.35 -6.06 -11.01
N GLY A 15 0.83 -5.49 -11.31
CA GLY A 15 2.15 -5.91 -10.84
C GLY A 15 2.63 -5.20 -9.57
N GLY A 16 1.70 -4.70 -8.72
CA GLY A 16 2.06 -4.18 -7.41
C GLY A 16 2.33 -5.29 -6.38
N LEU A 17 2.52 -4.91 -5.11
CA LEU A 17 2.85 -5.83 -4.01
C LEU A 17 1.95 -7.09 -3.97
N ALA A 18 0.63 -6.92 -4.05
CA ALA A 18 -0.31 -8.03 -3.96
C ALA A 18 -0.25 -8.95 -5.17
N GLY A 19 -0.27 -8.38 -6.39
CA GLY A 19 -0.23 -9.18 -7.62
C GLY A 19 1.10 -9.90 -7.81
N SER A 20 2.23 -9.23 -7.56
CA SER A 20 3.54 -9.89 -7.60
C SER A 20 3.64 -11.01 -6.56
N THR A 21 3.07 -10.84 -5.36
CA THR A 21 3.01 -11.92 -4.35
C THR A 21 2.25 -13.14 -4.85
N VAL A 22 1.08 -12.92 -5.49
CA VAL A 22 0.31 -14.02 -6.11
C VAL A 22 1.13 -14.68 -7.22
N GLY A 23 1.68 -13.88 -8.16
CA GLY A 23 2.48 -14.38 -9.28
C GLY A 23 3.66 -15.23 -8.82
N ILE A 24 4.44 -14.72 -7.86
CA ILE A 24 5.59 -15.45 -7.28
C ILE A 24 5.15 -16.77 -6.66
N ARG A 25 4.12 -16.76 -5.81
CA ARG A 25 3.69 -17.97 -5.10
C ARG A 25 3.10 -19.03 -6.00
N LEU A 26 2.30 -18.64 -6.99
CA LEU A 26 1.70 -19.58 -7.94
C LEU A 26 2.74 -20.15 -8.89
N ALA A 27 3.63 -19.32 -9.45
CA ALA A 27 4.70 -19.76 -10.34
C ALA A 27 5.68 -20.69 -9.59
N ALA A 28 6.07 -20.37 -8.35
CA ALA A 28 6.90 -21.22 -7.51
C ALA A 28 6.23 -22.57 -7.16
N ALA A 29 4.89 -22.65 -7.21
CA ALA A 29 4.13 -23.90 -7.08
C ALA A 29 3.90 -24.61 -8.44
N GLY A 30 4.59 -24.21 -9.51
CA GLY A 30 4.50 -24.83 -10.83
C GLY A 30 3.25 -24.49 -11.65
N ARG A 31 2.51 -23.44 -11.26
CA ARG A 31 1.33 -22.99 -12.02
C ARG A 31 1.70 -22.05 -13.14
N ALA A 32 1.08 -22.20 -14.31
CA ALA A 32 1.21 -21.27 -15.43
C ALA A 32 0.47 -19.96 -15.12
N VAL A 33 1.22 -18.88 -14.88
CA VAL A 33 0.69 -17.57 -14.46
C VAL A 33 1.18 -16.48 -15.40
N THR A 34 0.25 -15.66 -15.88
CA THR A 34 0.55 -14.42 -16.59
C THR A 34 0.16 -13.23 -15.71
N LEU A 35 1.10 -12.32 -15.48
CA LEU A 35 0.89 -11.09 -14.72
C LEU A 35 0.92 -9.90 -15.69
N LEU A 36 -0.17 -9.14 -15.73
CA LEU A 36 -0.32 -7.94 -16.54
C LEU A 36 -0.01 -6.70 -15.71
N GLU A 37 1.03 -5.95 -16.06
CA GLU A 37 1.35 -4.65 -15.48
C GLU A 37 1.14 -3.54 -16.51
N ARG A 38 0.35 -2.53 -16.15
CA ARG A 38 0.00 -1.44 -17.06
C ARG A 38 1.18 -0.52 -17.39
N GLU A 39 2.12 -0.37 -16.47
CA GLU A 39 3.27 0.51 -16.66
C GLU A 39 4.42 -0.25 -17.37
N ARG A 40 5.07 0.43 -18.28
CA ARG A 40 6.18 -0.14 -19.06
C ARG A 40 7.48 -0.23 -18.26
N SER A 41 7.66 0.66 -17.29
CA SER A 41 8.87 0.78 -16.47
C SER A 41 8.53 1.02 -15.00
N ALA A 42 9.55 0.94 -14.16
CA ALA A 42 9.46 1.29 -12.74
C ALA A 42 8.91 2.71 -12.56
N HIS A 43 7.99 2.89 -11.61
CA HIS A 43 7.31 4.17 -11.40
C HIS A 43 6.94 4.37 -9.94
N HIS A 44 6.81 5.63 -9.55
CA HIS A 44 6.36 5.99 -8.20
C HIS A 44 4.84 5.90 -8.07
N LYS A 45 4.38 5.56 -6.85
CA LYS A 45 2.95 5.49 -6.48
C LYS A 45 2.69 6.33 -5.24
N VAL A 46 1.48 6.88 -5.09
CA VAL A 46 1.06 7.56 -3.86
C VAL A 46 1.02 6.56 -2.72
N CYS A 47 2.03 6.61 -1.85
CA CYS A 47 2.25 5.69 -0.75
C CYS A 47 3.17 6.34 0.31
N GLY A 48 2.94 6.03 1.59
CA GLY A 48 3.85 6.42 2.68
C GLY A 48 5.15 5.62 2.71
N GLU A 49 5.27 4.55 1.92
CA GLU A 49 6.49 3.75 1.73
C GLU A 49 7.05 3.14 3.03
N PHE A 50 6.19 2.90 4.01
CA PHE A 50 6.51 2.33 5.30
C PHE A 50 6.29 0.81 5.30
N LEU A 51 7.34 0.04 5.53
CA LEU A 51 7.34 -1.41 5.64
C LEU A 51 7.34 -1.82 7.11
N SER A 52 6.22 -2.33 7.59
CA SER A 52 6.13 -2.90 8.93
C SER A 52 6.91 -4.23 9.01
N ARG A 53 7.13 -4.71 10.23
CA ARG A 53 7.76 -6.02 10.47
C ARG A 53 7.04 -7.14 9.70
N GLU A 54 5.71 -7.09 9.60
CA GLU A 54 4.90 -8.05 8.87
C GLU A 54 5.16 -7.99 7.37
N ALA A 55 5.29 -6.77 6.81
CA ALA A 55 5.64 -6.59 5.40
C ALA A 55 7.04 -7.14 5.10
N VAL A 56 8.01 -6.86 5.95
CA VAL A 56 9.39 -7.37 5.83
C VAL A 56 9.37 -8.91 5.84
N ALA A 57 8.66 -9.53 6.78
CA ALA A 57 8.57 -10.99 6.86
C ALA A 57 7.95 -11.64 5.60
N TYR A 58 7.00 -10.96 4.93
CA TYR A 58 6.49 -11.42 3.65
C TYR A 58 7.51 -11.28 2.53
N LEU A 59 8.22 -10.16 2.47
CA LEU A 59 9.26 -9.93 1.45
C LEU A 59 10.38 -10.97 1.54
N GLU A 60 10.84 -11.30 2.75
CA GLU A 60 11.81 -12.36 3.00
C GLU A 60 11.32 -13.73 2.50
N GLN A 61 10.04 -14.08 2.74
CA GLN A 61 9.44 -15.31 2.23
C GLN A 61 9.37 -15.35 0.69
N LEU A 62 9.26 -14.20 0.04
CA LEU A 62 9.27 -14.07 -1.41
C LEU A 62 10.69 -14.05 -2.00
N GLY A 63 11.72 -14.02 -1.15
CA GLY A 63 13.13 -13.93 -1.57
C GLY A 63 13.55 -12.52 -1.97
N VAL A 64 12.92 -11.50 -1.39
CA VAL A 64 13.28 -10.08 -1.60
C VAL A 64 13.79 -9.50 -0.29
N ASP A 65 15.04 -9.05 -0.28
CA ASP A 65 15.66 -8.38 0.86
C ASP A 65 15.56 -6.85 0.70
N PRO A 66 14.68 -6.17 1.46
CA PRO A 66 14.55 -4.73 1.35
C PRO A 66 15.80 -3.96 1.80
N ILE A 67 16.62 -4.51 2.70
CA ILE A 67 17.87 -3.88 3.13
C ILE A 67 18.87 -3.85 1.97
N ALA A 68 19.02 -4.96 1.26
CA ALA A 68 19.87 -5.03 0.07
C ALA A 68 19.40 -4.08 -1.06
N LEU A 69 18.13 -3.68 -1.05
CA LEU A 69 17.55 -2.68 -1.96
C LEU A 69 17.73 -1.23 -1.48
N GLY A 70 18.39 -1.00 -0.34
CA GLY A 70 18.66 0.34 0.20
C GLY A 70 17.60 0.86 1.17
N ALA A 71 16.71 0.01 1.68
CA ALA A 71 15.68 0.42 2.64
C ALA A 71 16.29 1.09 3.87
N GLN A 72 15.65 2.17 4.33
CA GLN A 72 16.04 2.90 5.52
C GLN A 72 15.34 2.36 6.77
N THR A 73 16.08 2.25 7.87
CA THR A 73 15.55 1.77 9.14
C THR A 73 14.72 2.84 9.85
N ILE A 74 13.60 2.45 10.45
CA ILE A 74 12.75 3.31 11.28
C ILE A 74 12.56 2.64 12.64
N CYS A 75 13.08 3.29 13.71
CA CYS A 75 12.98 2.83 15.09
C CYS A 75 12.09 3.71 15.97
N SER A 76 11.83 4.96 15.53
CA SER A 76 10.98 5.90 16.24
C SER A 76 10.00 6.62 15.31
N VAL A 77 8.93 7.13 15.91
CA VAL A 77 7.92 7.98 15.24
C VAL A 77 7.78 9.27 16.03
N ARG A 78 7.84 10.41 15.34
CA ARG A 78 7.50 11.71 15.89
C ARG A 78 6.13 12.13 15.39
N LEU A 79 5.26 12.50 16.30
CA LEU A 79 3.98 13.12 15.94
C LEU A 79 4.11 14.63 16.13
N ALA A 80 4.03 15.37 15.02
CA ALA A 80 4.06 16.81 14.99
C ALA A 80 2.65 17.39 14.81
N VAL A 81 2.22 18.26 15.71
CA VAL A 81 0.95 18.97 15.65
C VAL A 81 1.18 20.42 16.02
N ARG A 82 1.01 21.32 15.04
CA ARG A 82 1.34 22.74 15.18
C ARG A 82 2.82 22.92 15.57
N ASN A 83 3.11 23.43 16.77
CA ASN A 83 4.44 23.65 17.32
C ASN A 83 4.88 22.59 18.35
N ARG A 84 4.11 21.51 18.49
CA ARG A 84 4.42 20.42 19.44
C ARG A 84 4.86 19.17 18.70
N VAL A 85 5.92 18.55 19.19
CA VAL A 85 6.43 17.26 18.70
C VAL A 85 6.52 16.30 19.87
N VAL A 86 5.95 15.11 19.69
CA VAL A 86 6.08 14.00 20.65
C VAL A 86 6.72 12.84 19.95
N GLU A 87 7.85 12.37 20.46
CA GLU A 87 8.57 11.22 19.95
C GLU A 87 8.25 9.96 20.76
N THR A 88 8.11 8.84 20.07
CA THR A 88 7.86 7.53 20.67
C THR A 88 8.66 6.48 19.92
N LYS A 89 9.36 5.60 20.64
CA LYS A 89 10.00 4.43 20.04
C LYS A 89 8.96 3.45 19.53
N LEU A 90 9.16 2.92 18.33
CA LEU A 90 8.36 1.83 17.83
C LEU A 90 8.64 0.54 18.63
N PRO A 91 7.63 -0.30 18.86
CA PRO A 91 7.82 -1.59 19.53
C PRO A 91 8.46 -2.67 18.63
N PHE A 92 8.90 -2.28 17.44
CA PHE A 92 9.57 -3.10 16.43
C PHE A 92 10.39 -2.18 15.51
N THR A 93 11.34 -2.75 14.79
CA THR A 93 12.03 -2.07 13.71
C THR A 93 11.17 -2.16 12.44
N ALA A 94 10.89 -1.00 11.83
CA ALA A 94 10.28 -0.89 10.52
C ALA A 94 11.32 -0.45 9.49
N LEU A 95 10.97 -0.55 8.22
CA LEU A 95 11.79 -0.07 7.11
C LEU A 95 11.00 0.91 6.25
N SER A 96 11.70 1.70 5.48
CA SER A 96 11.13 2.56 4.44
C SER A 96 11.88 2.33 3.13
N LEU A 97 11.14 2.09 2.06
CA LEU A 97 11.67 1.82 0.72
C LEU A 97 10.66 2.31 -0.31
N SER A 98 11.11 2.97 -1.37
CA SER A 98 10.20 3.46 -2.39
C SER A 98 9.46 2.33 -3.11
N ARG A 99 8.22 2.62 -3.49
CA ARG A 99 7.42 1.69 -4.30
C ARG A 99 8.01 1.48 -5.70
N CYS A 100 8.78 2.45 -6.19
CA CYS A 100 9.49 2.34 -7.46
C CYS A 100 10.51 1.20 -7.43
N VAL A 101 11.32 1.15 -6.38
CA VAL A 101 12.35 0.10 -6.19
C VAL A 101 11.71 -1.23 -5.79
N LEU A 102 10.80 -1.21 -4.83
CA LEU A 102 10.22 -2.42 -4.26
C LEU A 102 9.33 -3.18 -5.26
N ASP A 103 8.44 -2.47 -5.97
CA ASP A 103 7.55 -3.11 -6.96
C ASP A 103 8.36 -3.72 -8.11
N GLU A 104 9.44 -3.04 -8.54
CA GLU A 104 10.33 -3.53 -9.58
C GLU A 104 11.09 -4.79 -9.15
N ALA A 105 11.59 -4.83 -7.91
CA ALA A 105 12.25 -6.01 -7.36
C ALA A 105 11.30 -7.22 -7.29
N LEU A 106 10.05 -6.99 -6.89
CA LEU A 106 9.04 -8.05 -6.85
C LEU A 106 8.63 -8.54 -8.24
N LEU A 107 8.52 -7.65 -9.23
CA LEU A 107 8.22 -8.04 -10.62
C LEU A 107 9.36 -8.87 -11.23
N ARG A 108 10.62 -8.48 -10.98
CA ARG A 108 11.80 -9.28 -11.39
C ARG A 108 11.75 -10.64 -10.72
N ARG A 109 11.53 -10.69 -9.42
CA ARG A 109 11.41 -11.95 -8.68
C ARG A 109 10.29 -12.84 -9.21
N ALA A 110 9.14 -12.26 -9.60
CA ALA A 110 8.06 -13.02 -10.25
C ALA A 110 8.54 -13.67 -11.57
N ALA A 111 9.24 -12.93 -12.41
CA ALA A 111 9.81 -13.46 -13.64
C ALA A 111 10.85 -14.55 -13.39
N ASP A 112 11.76 -14.35 -12.41
CA ASP A 112 12.81 -15.32 -12.05
C ASP A 112 12.25 -16.68 -11.62
N VAL A 113 11.05 -16.71 -11.01
CA VAL A 113 10.39 -17.97 -10.60
C VAL A 113 9.44 -18.55 -11.66
N GLY A 114 9.43 -17.98 -12.87
CA GLY A 114 8.68 -18.52 -14.00
C GLY A 114 7.29 -17.89 -14.22
N CYS A 115 6.95 -16.78 -13.56
CA CYS A 115 5.75 -16.01 -13.91
C CYS A 115 5.98 -15.24 -15.21
N THR A 116 5.08 -15.35 -16.18
CA THR A 116 5.12 -14.51 -17.38
C THR A 116 4.67 -13.09 -17.02
N VAL A 117 5.56 -12.11 -17.17
CA VAL A 117 5.26 -10.69 -16.85
C VAL A 117 5.10 -9.89 -18.13
N GLU A 118 3.87 -9.43 -18.42
CA GLU A 118 3.56 -8.57 -19.56
C GLU A 118 3.43 -7.11 -19.06
N ARG A 119 4.35 -6.24 -19.52
CA ARG A 119 4.34 -4.80 -19.19
C ARG A 119 3.66 -3.98 -20.28
N GLY A 120 3.11 -2.83 -19.92
CA GLY A 120 2.33 -1.97 -20.82
C GLY A 120 0.93 -2.54 -21.11
N ALA A 121 0.52 -3.57 -20.38
CA ALA A 121 -0.75 -4.28 -20.56
C ALA A 121 -1.84 -3.65 -19.66
N PHE A 122 -2.51 -2.64 -20.18
CA PHE A 122 -3.60 -1.95 -19.46
C PHE A 122 -4.93 -2.68 -19.69
N VAL A 123 -5.46 -3.31 -18.65
CA VAL A 123 -6.78 -3.94 -18.67
C VAL A 123 -7.86 -2.86 -18.51
N GLU A 124 -8.70 -2.68 -19.51
CA GLU A 124 -9.80 -1.72 -19.50
C GLU A 124 -11.09 -2.33 -18.94
N GLU A 125 -11.34 -3.60 -19.26
CA GLU A 125 -12.56 -4.30 -18.89
C GLU A 125 -12.25 -5.78 -18.58
N LEU A 126 -13.01 -6.35 -17.65
CA LEU A 126 -12.95 -7.76 -17.29
C LEU A 126 -14.37 -8.32 -17.28
N VAL A 127 -14.63 -9.30 -18.11
CA VAL A 127 -15.96 -9.94 -18.25
C VAL A 127 -15.89 -11.44 -18.03
N ARG A 128 -16.95 -12.02 -17.48
CA ARG A 128 -17.12 -13.48 -17.42
C ARG A 128 -17.51 -14.01 -18.80
N GLN A 129 -16.82 -15.08 -19.20
CA GLN A 129 -17.08 -15.75 -20.47
C GLN A 129 -16.71 -17.24 -20.36
N ASP A 130 -17.61 -18.14 -20.81
CA ASP A 130 -17.35 -19.59 -20.97
C ASP A 130 -16.72 -20.29 -19.76
N GLY A 131 -17.23 -20.00 -18.55
CA GLY A 131 -16.74 -20.58 -17.31
C GLY A 131 -15.41 -19.99 -16.80
N GLY A 132 -14.87 -18.97 -17.47
CA GLY A 132 -13.66 -18.23 -17.10
C GLY A 132 -13.85 -16.72 -17.19
N TRP A 133 -12.79 -16.04 -17.55
CA TRP A 133 -12.71 -14.59 -17.65
C TRP A 133 -12.04 -14.17 -18.95
N LYS A 134 -12.49 -13.06 -19.52
CA LYS A 134 -11.82 -12.35 -20.62
C LYS A 134 -11.45 -10.96 -20.18
N ALA A 135 -10.15 -10.66 -20.17
CA ALA A 135 -9.60 -9.33 -19.92
C ALA A 135 -9.38 -8.63 -21.26
N GLN A 136 -10.05 -7.48 -21.45
CA GLN A 136 -9.87 -6.63 -22.61
C GLN A 136 -8.78 -5.61 -22.34
N LEU A 137 -7.74 -5.59 -23.17
CA LEU A 137 -6.63 -4.67 -23.06
C LEU A 137 -6.87 -3.40 -23.89
N ARG A 138 -6.29 -2.31 -23.46
CA ARG A 138 -6.20 -1.10 -24.29
C ARG A 138 -5.43 -1.43 -25.57
N GLY A 139 -6.00 -1.09 -26.72
CA GLY A 139 -5.42 -1.44 -28.03
C GLY A 139 -6.13 -2.60 -28.72
N GLY A 140 -7.16 -3.19 -28.09
CA GLY A 140 -8.04 -4.18 -28.74
C GLY A 140 -7.64 -5.65 -28.52
N GLU A 141 -6.48 -5.92 -27.94
CA GLU A 141 -6.08 -7.28 -27.59
C GLU A 141 -6.88 -7.81 -26.38
N SER A 142 -7.00 -9.12 -26.27
CA SER A 142 -7.62 -9.74 -25.11
C SER A 142 -6.82 -10.93 -24.57
N ARG A 143 -7.04 -11.22 -23.26
CA ARG A 143 -6.46 -12.39 -22.59
C ARG A 143 -7.60 -13.15 -21.93
N ALA A 144 -7.73 -14.44 -22.27
CA ALA A 144 -8.69 -15.35 -21.62
C ALA A 144 -7.96 -16.12 -20.51
N ALA A 145 -8.65 -16.34 -19.38
CA ALA A 145 -8.11 -17.10 -18.26
C ALA A 145 -9.21 -17.87 -17.53
N ALA A 146 -8.85 -19.04 -16.98
CA ALA A 146 -9.76 -19.79 -16.12
C ALA A 146 -9.95 -19.08 -14.77
N THR A 147 -8.88 -18.49 -14.24
CA THR A 147 -8.89 -17.80 -12.95
C THR A 147 -8.23 -16.42 -13.08
N VAL A 148 -8.81 -15.42 -12.40
CA VAL A 148 -8.26 -14.06 -12.33
C VAL A 148 -8.05 -13.62 -10.90
N PHE A 149 -6.87 -13.05 -10.64
CA PHE A 149 -6.51 -12.33 -9.42
C PHE A 149 -6.49 -10.84 -9.74
N LEU A 150 -7.45 -10.10 -9.19
CA LEU A 150 -7.56 -8.66 -9.42
C LEU A 150 -6.73 -7.90 -8.38
N ALA A 151 -5.61 -7.35 -8.83
CA ALA A 151 -4.60 -6.63 -8.05
C ALA A 151 -4.34 -5.21 -8.58
N SER A 152 -5.31 -4.59 -9.26
CA SER A 152 -5.18 -3.29 -9.93
C SER A 152 -4.99 -2.10 -8.96
N GLY A 153 -4.91 -2.36 -7.66
CA GLY A 153 -4.63 -1.39 -6.62
C GLY A 153 -5.73 -0.33 -6.49
N LYS A 154 -5.35 0.95 -6.57
CA LYS A 154 -6.29 2.07 -6.40
C LYS A 154 -7.14 2.36 -7.64
N HIS A 155 -6.93 1.64 -8.74
CA HIS A 155 -7.64 1.82 -10.00
C HIS A 155 -8.65 0.70 -10.19
N ASP A 156 -9.90 1.09 -10.40
CA ASP A 156 -10.96 0.14 -10.71
C ASP A 156 -10.90 -0.26 -12.19
N VAL A 157 -11.34 -1.47 -12.47
CA VAL A 157 -11.56 -1.98 -13.83
C VAL A 157 -13.03 -1.77 -14.16
N ARG A 158 -13.36 -1.37 -15.39
CA ARG A 158 -14.74 -1.10 -15.82
C ARG A 158 -15.64 -2.30 -15.53
N GLY A 159 -16.78 -2.03 -14.90
CA GLY A 159 -17.76 -3.03 -14.49
C GLY A 159 -17.44 -3.73 -13.16
N LEU A 160 -16.30 -3.39 -12.52
CA LEU A 160 -15.86 -3.94 -11.24
C LEU A 160 -15.47 -2.84 -10.26
N GLU A 161 -16.21 -1.74 -10.28
CA GLU A 161 -15.96 -0.60 -9.40
C GLU A 161 -16.21 -0.99 -7.94
N ARG A 162 -15.26 -0.62 -7.07
CA ARG A 162 -15.40 -0.82 -5.64
C ARG A 162 -16.50 0.07 -5.09
N GLY A 163 -17.23 -0.45 -4.13
CA GLY A 163 -18.18 0.36 -3.37
C GLY A 163 -17.51 1.54 -2.68
N ALA A 164 -18.27 2.60 -2.42
CA ALA A 164 -17.80 3.76 -1.67
C ALA A 164 -17.25 3.32 -0.31
N GLY A 165 -16.03 3.76 0.01
CA GLY A 165 -15.45 3.55 1.34
C GLY A 165 -16.19 4.36 2.39
N LYS A 166 -15.87 4.11 3.65
CA LYS A 166 -16.44 4.86 4.80
C LYS A 166 -15.90 6.29 4.93
N HIS A 167 -14.87 6.65 4.15
CA HIS A 167 -14.19 7.95 4.20
C HIS A 167 -13.60 8.26 2.83
N GLY A 168 -14.43 8.68 1.88
CA GLY A 168 -14.07 8.85 0.46
C GLY A 168 -13.80 10.29 0.01
N ASP A 169 -13.83 11.30 0.92
CA ASP A 169 -13.61 12.72 0.62
C ASP A 169 -12.13 13.16 0.67
N LEU A 170 -11.22 12.20 0.77
CA LEU A 170 -9.79 12.46 0.88
C LEU A 170 -9.07 12.35 -0.46
N VAL A 171 -8.09 13.23 -0.63
CA VAL A 171 -7.09 13.21 -1.71
C VAL A 171 -5.74 12.93 -1.09
N GLY A 172 -5.02 11.95 -1.63
CA GLY A 172 -3.64 11.64 -1.25
C GLY A 172 -2.66 12.32 -2.18
N PHE A 173 -1.59 12.85 -1.60
CA PHE A 173 -0.46 13.44 -2.32
C PHE A 173 0.84 12.79 -1.92
N LYS A 174 1.79 12.75 -2.85
CA LYS A 174 3.17 12.32 -2.62
C LYS A 174 4.15 13.16 -3.44
N LEU A 175 5.23 13.56 -2.79
CA LEU A 175 6.35 14.20 -3.43
C LEU A 175 7.66 13.77 -2.75
N HIS A 176 8.68 13.46 -3.52
CA HIS A 176 10.01 13.18 -2.99
C HIS A 176 10.84 14.48 -2.91
N TRP A 177 11.63 14.57 -1.86
CA TRP A 177 12.45 15.73 -1.57
C TRP A 177 13.90 15.33 -1.27
N ARG A 178 14.83 16.18 -1.66
CA ARG A 178 16.17 16.19 -1.12
C ARG A 178 16.21 17.24 -0.02
N LEU A 179 16.31 16.79 1.22
CA LEU A 179 16.37 17.67 2.38
C LEU A 179 17.77 18.27 2.51
N ALA A 180 17.91 19.38 3.26
CA ALA A 180 19.19 19.86 3.71
C ALA A 180 19.89 18.80 4.59
N ALA A 181 21.22 18.75 4.58
CA ALA A 181 22.00 17.69 5.26
C ALA A 181 21.63 17.53 6.73
N ALA A 182 21.48 18.64 7.47
CA ALA A 182 21.07 18.62 8.87
C ALA A 182 19.67 18.01 9.07
N GLN A 183 18.72 18.28 8.16
CA GLN A 183 17.37 17.72 8.24
C GLN A 183 17.32 16.26 7.83
N THR A 184 18.14 15.84 6.88
CA THR A 184 18.32 14.42 6.53
C THR A 184 18.83 13.64 7.73
N GLU A 185 19.87 14.13 8.40
CA GLU A 185 20.44 13.48 9.59
C GLU A 185 19.43 13.44 10.75
N ALA A 186 18.71 14.54 11.00
CA ALA A 186 17.69 14.62 12.03
C ALA A 186 16.48 13.69 11.78
N LEU A 187 16.23 13.28 10.53
CA LEU A 187 15.17 12.36 10.17
C LEU A 187 15.62 10.89 10.17
N ARG A 188 16.94 10.63 10.17
CA ARG A 188 17.52 9.29 10.16
C ARG A 188 17.01 8.43 11.32
N GLY A 189 16.62 7.19 11.03
CA GLY A 189 16.09 6.23 12.01
C GLY A 189 14.69 6.54 12.54
N SER A 190 14.04 7.57 12.00
CA SER A 190 12.71 7.99 12.43
C SER A 190 11.76 8.28 11.27
N MET A 191 10.47 8.34 11.60
CA MET A 191 9.41 8.82 10.73
C MET A 191 8.67 9.95 11.42
N ASP A 192 8.48 11.07 10.73
CA ASP A 192 7.65 12.15 11.22
C ASP A 192 6.22 11.98 10.71
N LEU A 193 5.26 11.86 11.62
CA LEU A 193 3.84 11.99 11.34
C LEU A 193 3.41 13.42 11.67
N PHE A 194 2.57 14.03 10.87
CA PHE A 194 2.10 15.39 11.13
C PHE A 194 0.60 15.51 10.87
N LEU A 195 -0.04 16.30 11.74
CA LEU A 195 -1.45 16.65 11.61
C LEU A 195 -1.59 18.12 11.21
N PHE A 196 -2.56 18.39 10.35
CA PHE A 196 -2.91 19.73 9.91
C PHE A 196 -4.43 19.84 9.64
N ALA A 197 -4.92 21.02 9.32
CA ALA A 197 -6.34 21.25 9.09
C ALA A 197 -6.91 20.34 8.00
N GLY A 198 -7.76 19.38 8.39
CA GLY A 198 -8.45 18.46 7.48
C GLY A 198 -7.56 17.41 6.85
N GLY A 199 -6.35 17.16 7.41
CA GLY A 199 -5.46 16.15 6.89
C GLY A 199 -4.40 15.67 7.87
N TYR A 200 -3.65 14.65 7.43
CA TYR A 200 -2.48 14.12 8.11
C TYR A 200 -1.49 13.56 7.08
N GLY A 201 -0.24 13.47 7.46
CA GLY A 201 0.79 12.93 6.59
C GLY A 201 1.98 12.35 7.32
N GLY A 202 2.95 11.90 6.54
CA GLY A 202 4.22 11.36 6.99
C GLY A 202 5.38 11.84 6.14
N LEU A 203 6.55 11.91 6.78
CA LEU A 203 7.84 12.17 6.16
C LEU A 203 8.84 11.13 6.67
N SER A 204 9.50 10.41 5.77
CA SER A 204 10.53 9.42 6.10
C SER A 204 11.58 9.38 5.00
N LEU A 205 12.79 8.96 5.33
CA LEU A 205 13.81 8.67 4.32
C LEU A 205 13.50 7.35 3.64
N VAL A 206 13.73 7.27 2.34
CA VAL A 206 13.80 6.06 1.54
C VAL A 206 15.24 5.89 1.02
N GLU A 207 15.48 4.99 0.07
CA GLU A 207 16.80 4.79 -0.51
C GLU A 207 17.46 6.10 -0.97
N ASP A 208 18.77 6.12 -1.04
CA ASP A 208 19.61 7.26 -1.48
C ASP A 208 19.42 8.55 -0.64
N GLY A 209 18.88 8.42 0.59
CA GLY A 209 18.65 9.56 1.49
C GLY A 209 17.56 10.51 0.98
N VAL A 210 16.73 10.05 0.05
CA VAL A 210 15.56 10.78 -0.44
C VAL A 210 14.46 10.78 0.62
N ALA A 211 13.80 11.91 0.84
CA ALA A 211 12.68 12.02 1.75
C ALA A 211 11.35 11.86 1.03
N ASN A 212 10.55 10.88 1.44
CA ASN A 212 9.18 10.69 0.97
C ASN A 212 8.22 11.51 1.83
N PHE A 213 7.62 12.54 1.23
CA PHE A 213 6.57 13.37 1.83
C PHE A 213 5.22 12.94 1.26
N CYS A 214 4.40 12.27 2.08
CA CYS A 214 3.12 11.73 1.65
C CYS A 214 2.02 12.08 2.66
N PHE A 215 0.89 12.60 2.19
CA PHE A 215 -0.22 12.98 3.06
C PHE A 215 -1.58 12.81 2.39
N VAL A 216 -2.61 12.85 3.20
CA VAL A 216 -4.01 12.91 2.77
C VAL A 216 -4.66 14.17 3.31
N VAL A 217 -5.56 14.75 2.52
CA VAL A 217 -6.30 15.96 2.86
C VAL A 217 -7.73 15.91 2.33
N ARG A 218 -8.67 16.55 3.02
CA ARG A 218 -10.04 16.70 2.52
C ARG A 218 -10.08 17.53 1.25
N GLN A 219 -10.88 17.13 0.28
CA GLN A 219 -11.10 17.88 -0.98
C GLN A 219 -11.52 19.34 -0.73
N SER A 220 -12.32 19.57 0.33
CA SER A 220 -12.75 20.92 0.70
C SER A 220 -11.59 21.83 1.12
N VAL A 221 -10.58 21.28 1.82
CA VAL A 221 -9.38 22.02 2.24
C VAL A 221 -8.49 22.30 1.04
N LEU A 222 -8.27 21.32 0.18
CA LEU A 222 -7.51 21.49 -1.06
C LEU A 222 -8.11 22.60 -1.94
N ARG A 223 -9.44 22.60 -2.13
CA ARG A 223 -10.13 23.65 -2.90
C ARG A 223 -9.96 25.04 -2.30
N LYS A 224 -10.08 25.16 -0.96
CA LYS A 224 -9.88 26.43 -0.25
C LYS A 224 -8.46 26.95 -0.35
N ALA A 225 -7.47 26.06 -0.43
CA ALA A 225 -6.06 26.42 -0.58
C ALA A 225 -5.70 26.87 -2.01
N GLY A 226 -6.57 26.71 -2.99
CA GLY A 226 -6.31 27.08 -4.39
C GLY A 226 -5.35 26.14 -5.13
N GLY A 227 -5.13 24.93 -4.60
CA GLY A 227 -4.27 23.92 -5.21
C GLY A 227 -3.07 23.51 -4.34
N TRP A 228 -2.08 22.87 -4.99
CA TRP A 228 -0.92 22.30 -4.30
C TRP A 228 -0.08 23.31 -3.54
N ASP A 229 0.32 24.42 -4.18
CA ASP A 229 1.26 25.37 -3.58
C ASP A 229 0.65 26.07 -2.37
N GLY A 230 -0.60 26.49 -2.47
CA GLY A 230 -1.33 27.07 -1.34
C GLY A 230 -1.56 26.07 -0.21
N LEU A 231 -1.79 24.79 -0.55
CA LEU A 231 -1.94 23.74 0.44
C LEU A 231 -0.61 23.47 1.18
N LEU A 232 0.51 23.35 0.46
CA LEU A 232 1.84 23.14 1.07
C LEU A 232 2.22 24.32 1.96
N ALA A 233 2.05 25.57 1.47
CA ALA A 233 2.28 26.77 2.28
C ALA A 233 1.39 26.81 3.52
N GLY A 234 0.13 26.40 3.42
CA GLY A 234 -0.80 26.27 4.56
C GLY A 234 -0.34 25.24 5.59
N ILE A 235 0.13 24.08 5.15
CA ILE A 235 0.67 23.03 6.02
C ILE A 235 1.91 23.53 6.76
N GLN A 236 2.88 24.17 6.07
CA GLN A 236 4.09 24.71 6.67
C GLN A 236 3.78 25.85 7.67
N LYS A 237 2.80 26.70 7.36
CA LYS A 237 2.36 27.78 8.27
C LYS A 237 1.71 27.22 9.53
N GLU A 238 0.94 26.13 9.43
CA GLU A 238 0.24 25.52 10.58
C GLU A 238 1.17 24.62 11.40
N ASN A 239 2.14 23.94 10.75
CA ASN A 239 3.02 22.96 11.38
C ASN A 239 4.49 23.37 11.22
N THR A 240 5.05 23.97 12.29
CA THR A 240 6.42 24.50 12.29
C THR A 240 7.46 23.40 12.07
N HIS A 241 7.20 22.17 12.53
CA HIS A 241 8.10 21.03 12.33
C HIS A 241 8.21 20.66 10.84
N VAL A 242 7.09 20.67 10.10
CA VAL A 242 7.10 20.44 8.65
C VAL A 242 7.84 21.57 7.93
N ALA A 243 7.63 22.83 8.34
CA ALA A 243 8.33 23.96 7.78
C ALA A 243 9.86 23.84 7.98
N GLU A 244 10.29 23.45 9.18
CA GLU A 244 11.69 23.20 9.50
C GLU A 244 12.28 22.06 8.66
N ARG A 245 11.59 20.91 8.56
CA ARG A 245 12.04 19.76 7.75
C ARG A 245 12.23 20.11 6.28
N LEU A 246 11.34 20.94 5.72
CA LEU A 246 11.40 21.35 4.32
C LEU A 246 12.23 22.62 4.08
N SER A 247 12.82 23.20 5.12
CA SER A 247 13.72 24.36 5.00
C SER A 247 14.97 23.98 4.21
N GLY A 248 15.24 24.70 3.12
CA GLY A 248 16.35 24.40 2.19
C GLY A 248 16.20 23.10 1.41
N ALA A 249 15.03 22.48 1.42
CA ALA A 249 14.77 21.26 0.65
C ALA A 249 14.47 21.55 -0.82
N THR A 250 14.85 20.63 -1.69
CA THR A 250 14.56 20.67 -3.14
C THR A 250 13.60 19.54 -3.51
N ALA A 251 12.49 19.86 -4.15
CA ALA A 251 11.56 18.88 -4.71
C ALA A 251 12.22 18.13 -5.87
N LEU A 252 12.06 16.80 -5.93
CA LEU A 252 12.63 15.99 -7.00
C LEU A 252 11.71 15.90 -8.23
N TRP A 253 10.46 16.32 -8.09
CA TRP A 253 9.50 16.40 -9.18
C TRP A 253 8.82 17.78 -9.18
N GLU A 254 8.49 18.26 -10.34
CA GLU A 254 7.82 19.55 -10.51
C GLU A 254 6.41 19.56 -9.89
N ARG A 255 5.71 18.43 -9.96
CA ARG A 255 4.34 18.29 -9.44
C ARG A 255 4.22 17.02 -8.60
N PRO A 256 3.42 17.05 -7.51
CA PRO A 256 3.18 15.87 -6.71
C PRO A 256 2.34 14.83 -7.48
N LEU A 257 2.56 13.57 -7.16
CA LEU A 257 1.60 12.53 -7.49
C LEU A 257 0.35 12.72 -6.63
N ALA A 258 -0.82 12.50 -7.22
CA ALA A 258 -2.09 12.62 -6.53
C ALA A 258 -3.00 11.43 -6.81
N VAL A 259 -3.84 11.08 -5.82
CA VAL A 259 -4.91 10.10 -5.95
C VAL A 259 -6.13 10.59 -5.19
N SER A 260 -7.28 10.59 -5.84
CA SER A 260 -8.55 11.00 -5.25
C SER A 260 -9.44 9.79 -4.92
N SER A 261 -10.48 10.05 -4.12
CA SER A 261 -11.55 9.08 -3.84
C SER A 261 -11.04 7.75 -3.28
N ILE A 262 -10.06 7.81 -2.36
CA ILE A 262 -9.53 6.61 -1.71
C ILE A 262 -10.62 6.02 -0.82
N PRO A 263 -11.11 4.78 -1.06
CA PRO A 263 -12.23 4.20 -0.32
C PRO A 263 -11.79 3.64 1.03
N TYR A 264 -11.27 4.47 1.93
CA TYR A 264 -10.83 4.03 3.25
C TYR A 264 -11.94 3.34 4.06
N GLY A 265 -11.59 2.22 4.66
CA GLY A 265 -12.52 1.37 5.41
C GLY A 265 -13.30 0.41 4.51
N TYR A 266 -12.97 0.32 3.22
CA TYR A 266 -13.51 -0.68 2.30
C TYR A 266 -12.94 -2.07 2.63
N ILE A 267 -13.79 -3.07 2.60
CA ILE A 267 -13.46 -4.50 2.52
C ILE A 267 -14.42 -5.10 1.51
N SER A 268 -13.91 -5.86 0.55
CA SER A 268 -14.71 -6.54 -0.47
C SER A 268 -15.68 -7.53 0.18
N ALA A 269 -16.91 -7.57 -0.32
CA ALA A 269 -17.91 -8.52 0.16
C ALA A 269 -17.77 -9.94 -0.45
N GLY A 270 -16.95 -10.09 -1.52
CA GLY A 270 -16.90 -11.33 -2.31
C GLY A 270 -18.10 -11.48 -3.25
N GLY A 271 -18.41 -12.70 -3.64
CA GLY A 271 -19.63 -13.05 -4.41
C GLY A 271 -19.47 -13.01 -5.94
N SER A 272 -18.32 -12.57 -6.46
CA SER A 272 -18.06 -12.53 -7.91
C SER A 272 -17.30 -13.75 -8.44
N GLY A 273 -16.74 -14.59 -7.55
CA GLY A 273 -15.80 -15.64 -7.90
C GLY A 273 -14.44 -15.08 -8.37
N LEU A 274 -14.19 -13.78 -8.14
CA LEU A 274 -12.96 -13.07 -8.47
C LEU A 274 -12.07 -12.99 -7.24
N TRP A 275 -10.79 -13.30 -7.40
CA TRP A 275 -9.80 -13.21 -6.33
C TRP A 275 -9.30 -11.76 -6.20
N CYS A 276 -10.01 -10.93 -5.41
CA CYS A 276 -9.61 -9.55 -5.17
C CYS A 276 -8.47 -9.50 -4.15
N VAL A 277 -7.33 -8.86 -4.49
CA VAL A 277 -6.17 -8.75 -3.59
C VAL A 277 -5.66 -7.31 -3.50
N GLY A 278 -4.93 -6.99 -2.44
CA GLY A 278 -4.46 -5.63 -2.17
C GLY A 278 -5.61 -4.64 -1.96
N ASP A 279 -5.51 -3.45 -2.53
CA ASP A 279 -6.54 -2.41 -2.41
C ASP A 279 -7.88 -2.82 -3.05
N GLN A 280 -7.91 -3.82 -3.93
CA GLN A 280 -9.15 -4.39 -4.46
C GLN A 280 -9.88 -5.27 -3.42
N ALA A 281 -9.16 -5.79 -2.45
CA ALA A 281 -9.73 -6.57 -1.35
C ALA A 281 -10.04 -5.72 -0.12
N ALA A 282 -9.12 -4.82 0.29
CA ALA A 282 -9.28 -4.00 1.49
C ALA A 282 -8.43 -2.74 1.46
N VAL A 283 -8.98 -1.60 1.90
CA VAL A 283 -8.29 -0.30 1.92
C VAL A 283 -8.28 0.28 3.33
N ILE A 284 -7.14 0.17 4.01
CA ILE A 284 -6.94 0.71 5.36
C ILE A 284 -6.49 2.18 5.29
N PRO A 285 -6.87 3.04 6.27
CA PRO A 285 -6.33 4.39 6.38
C PRO A 285 -4.80 4.43 6.45
N SER A 286 -4.18 5.31 5.67
CA SER A 286 -2.74 5.32 5.39
C SER A 286 -1.84 5.60 6.60
N PHE A 287 -2.35 6.29 7.66
CA PHE A 287 -1.54 6.60 8.85
C PHE A 287 -1.08 5.36 9.62
N THR A 288 -1.74 4.22 9.45
CA THR A 288 -1.36 2.96 10.13
C THR A 288 -0.07 2.39 9.59
N GLY A 289 0.31 2.72 8.35
CA GLY A 289 1.43 2.10 7.65
C GLY A 289 1.19 0.64 7.22
N ASP A 290 -0.06 0.14 7.33
CA ASP A 290 -0.37 -1.28 7.09
C ASP A 290 -0.83 -1.60 5.66
N GLY A 291 -0.99 -0.62 4.79
CA GLY A 291 -1.46 -0.85 3.42
C GLY A 291 -0.59 -1.83 2.63
N MET A 292 0.74 -1.72 2.78
CA MET A 292 1.68 -2.62 2.11
C MET A 292 1.66 -4.03 2.73
N SER A 293 1.56 -4.15 4.04
CA SER A 293 1.41 -5.45 4.72
C SER A 293 0.14 -6.18 4.31
N ILE A 294 -0.99 -5.45 4.24
CA ILE A 294 -2.28 -6.00 3.79
C ILE A 294 -2.20 -6.46 2.33
N ALA A 295 -1.53 -5.69 1.47
CA ALA A 295 -1.35 -6.07 0.08
C ALA A 295 -0.56 -7.39 -0.05
N LEU A 296 0.57 -7.51 0.65
CA LEU A 296 1.37 -8.75 0.68
C LEU A 296 0.60 -9.91 1.31
N HIS A 297 -0.07 -9.68 2.46
CA HIS A 297 -0.87 -10.69 3.15
C HIS A 297 -2.02 -11.22 2.29
N SER A 298 -2.79 -10.32 1.68
CA SER A 298 -3.92 -10.71 0.83
C SER A 298 -3.47 -11.54 -0.37
N GLY A 299 -2.36 -11.15 -1.03
CA GLY A 299 -1.76 -11.92 -2.12
C GLY A 299 -1.27 -13.29 -1.66
N ALA A 300 -0.61 -13.34 -0.50
CA ALA A 300 -0.12 -14.59 0.08
C ALA A 300 -1.24 -15.55 0.48
N LEU A 301 -2.29 -15.03 1.13
CA LEU A 301 -3.46 -15.79 1.53
C LEU A 301 -4.24 -16.30 0.31
N ALA A 302 -4.45 -15.44 -0.69
CA ALA A 302 -5.15 -15.81 -1.92
C ALA A 302 -4.44 -16.95 -2.66
N ALA A 303 -3.13 -16.83 -2.86
CA ALA A 303 -2.34 -17.87 -3.51
C ALA A 303 -2.37 -19.19 -2.72
N GLN A 304 -2.25 -19.13 -1.40
CA GLN A 304 -2.29 -20.32 -0.54
C GLN A 304 -3.65 -21.03 -0.62
N MET A 305 -4.74 -20.30 -0.46
CA MET A 305 -6.09 -20.87 -0.48
C MET A 305 -6.45 -21.41 -1.87
N PHE A 306 -6.06 -20.71 -2.92
CA PHE A 306 -6.21 -21.19 -4.29
C PHE A 306 -5.47 -22.53 -4.52
N LEU A 307 -4.22 -22.63 -4.08
CA LEU A 307 -3.44 -23.88 -4.20
C LEU A 307 -4.02 -25.03 -3.35
N ALA A 308 -4.74 -24.71 -2.27
CA ALA A 308 -5.46 -25.68 -1.45
C ALA A 308 -6.82 -26.09 -2.06
N GLY A 309 -7.23 -25.54 -3.22
CA GLY A 309 -8.51 -25.85 -3.87
C GLY A 309 -9.72 -25.10 -3.28
N GLU A 310 -9.48 -24.10 -2.45
CA GLU A 310 -10.52 -23.23 -1.88
C GLU A 310 -11.06 -22.24 -2.93
N ASP A 311 -12.23 -21.66 -2.70
CA ASP A 311 -12.82 -20.66 -3.58
C ASP A 311 -12.52 -19.21 -3.17
N ALA A 312 -12.78 -18.27 -4.09
CA ALA A 312 -12.54 -16.85 -3.87
C ALA A 312 -13.38 -16.26 -2.73
N ASP A 313 -14.57 -16.79 -2.49
CA ASP A 313 -15.46 -16.32 -1.44
C ASP A 313 -15.00 -16.81 -0.05
N GLY A 314 -14.48 -18.03 0.04
CA GLY A 314 -13.81 -18.57 1.22
C GLY A 314 -12.60 -17.71 1.62
N TYR A 315 -11.78 -17.39 0.63
CA TYR A 315 -10.65 -16.48 0.81
C TYR A 315 -11.11 -15.10 1.32
N GLN A 316 -12.13 -14.50 0.69
CA GLN A 316 -12.58 -13.17 1.08
C GLN A 316 -13.15 -13.14 2.52
N ARG A 317 -13.92 -14.16 2.91
CA ARG A 317 -14.39 -14.32 4.30
C ARG A 317 -13.24 -14.43 5.30
N ARG A 318 -12.19 -15.19 4.96
CA ARG A 318 -11.01 -15.34 5.82
C ARG A 318 -10.22 -14.05 5.94
N LEU A 319 -10.01 -13.35 4.83
CA LEU A 319 -9.33 -12.05 4.82
C LEU A 319 -10.09 -11.02 5.67
N ASP A 320 -11.42 -10.92 5.52
CA ASP A 320 -12.26 -10.04 6.33
C ASP A 320 -12.11 -10.37 7.83
N ALA A 321 -12.14 -11.64 8.21
CA ALA A 321 -11.93 -12.05 9.60
C ALA A 321 -10.56 -11.61 10.17
N HIS A 322 -9.51 -11.62 9.34
CA HIS A 322 -8.18 -11.15 9.73
C HIS A 322 -8.12 -9.61 9.90
N LEU A 323 -8.85 -8.85 9.08
CA LEU A 323 -8.69 -7.40 8.97
C LEU A 323 -9.78 -6.58 9.67
N ARG A 324 -10.96 -7.13 9.92
CA ARG A 324 -12.15 -6.41 10.42
C ARG A 324 -11.88 -5.56 11.65
N ARG A 325 -11.16 -6.08 12.64
CA ARG A 325 -10.87 -5.37 13.88
C ARG A 325 -9.93 -4.17 13.67
N SER A 326 -8.80 -4.41 13.00
CA SER A 326 -7.81 -3.36 12.69
C SER A 326 -8.41 -2.28 11.78
N MET A 327 -9.21 -2.69 10.79
CA MET A 327 -9.90 -1.77 9.87
C MET A 327 -10.88 -0.84 10.59
N ARG A 328 -11.69 -1.37 11.53
CA ARG A 328 -12.63 -0.56 12.31
C ARG A 328 -11.90 0.47 13.19
N LEU A 329 -10.86 0.04 13.89
CA LEU A 329 -10.03 0.90 14.72
C LEU A 329 -9.36 1.99 13.88
N ALA A 330 -8.69 1.61 12.80
CA ALA A 330 -8.00 2.53 11.91
C ALA A 330 -8.96 3.57 11.30
N THR A 331 -10.14 3.13 10.84
CA THR A 331 -11.13 4.04 10.25
C THR A 331 -11.66 5.05 11.28
N GLY A 332 -11.91 4.62 12.52
CA GLY A 332 -12.32 5.50 13.61
C GLY A 332 -11.26 6.55 13.95
N LEU A 333 -10.00 6.12 14.08
CA LEU A 333 -8.86 7.01 14.33
C LEU A 333 -8.63 8.00 13.19
N SER A 334 -8.67 7.54 11.92
CA SER A 334 -8.52 8.42 10.76
C SER A 334 -9.56 9.54 10.74
N ARG A 335 -10.83 9.21 11.03
CA ARG A 335 -11.90 10.21 11.14
C ARG A 335 -11.63 11.23 12.25
N ALA A 336 -11.15 10.77 13.41
CA ALA A 336 -10.77 11.65 14.51
C ALA A 336 -9.61 12.57 14.12
N MET A 337 -8.56 12.06 13.48
CA MET A 337 -7.38 12.83 13.06
C MET A 337 -7.72 13.93 12.03
N VAL A 338 -8.61 13.62 11.08
CA VAL A 338 -9.05 14.57 10.05
C VAL A 338 -10.07 15.59 10.62
N SER A 339 -10.72 15.30 11.76
CA SER A 339 -11.64 16.21 12.43
C SER A 339 -10.90 17.34 13.13
N GLY A 340 -11.58 18.50 13.26
CA GLY A 340 -11.00 19.63 14.00
C GLY A 340 -10.66 19.30 15.47
N ALA A 341 -11.48 18.48 16.13
CA ALA A 341 -11.28 18.07 17.53
C ALA A 341 -10.04 17.18 17.70
N GLY A 342 -9.76 16.28 16.76
CA GLY A 342 -8.62 15.36 16.83
C GLY A 342 -7.27 16.07 16.97
N ARG A 343 -7.10 17.22 16.32
CA ARG A 343 -5.88 18.05 16.41
C ARG A 343 -5.61 18.63 17.79
N PHE A 344 -6.65 18.87 18.58
CA PHE A 344 -6.51 19.39 19.94
C PHE A 344 -6.30 18.27 20.96
N VAL A 345 -6.98 17.14 20.77
CA VAL A 345 -6.97 16.03 21.73
C VAL A 345 -5.73 15.13 21.56
N ALA A 346 -5.25 14.91 20.33
CA ALA A 346 -4.15 13.98 20.07
C ALA A 346 -2.84 14.36 20.81
N PRO A 347 -2.34 15.62 20.80
CA PRO A 347 -1.13 15.98 21.52
C PRO A 347 -1.27 15.84 23.03
N ILE A 348 -2.44 16.17 23.58
CA ILE A 348 -2.72 16.08 25.02
C ILE A 348 -2.82 14.61 25.43
N GLY A 349 -3.57 13.81 24.68
CA GLY A 349 -3.71 12.38 24.94
C GLY A 349 -2.38 11.64 24.91
N LEU A 350 -1.49 11.97 23.95
CA LEU A 350 -0.18 11.34 23.80
C LEU A 350 0.85 11.81 24.84
N SER A 351 0.77 13.06 25.33
CA SER A 351 1.62 13.51 26.44
C SER A 351 1.20 12.86 27.76
N VAL A 352 -0.09 12.57 27.94
CA VAL A 352 -0.60 11.88 29.15
C VAL A 352 -0.41 10.38 29.08
N PHE A 353 -0.50 9.79 27.86
CA PHE A 353 -0.33 8.34 27.61
C PHE A 353 0.73 8.08 26.55
N PRO A 354 2.03 8.16 26.85
CA PRO A 354 3.10 7.96 25.88
C PRO A 354 3.05 6.59 25.18
N GLY A 355 2.47 5.58 25.83
CA GLY A 355 2.26 4.24 25.28
C GLY A 355 1.13 4.12 24.25
N ALA A 356 0.28 5.15 24.08
CA ALA A 356 -0.87 5.08 23.18
C ALA A 356 -0.46 4.90 21.71
N MET A 357 0.60 5.55 21.25
CA MET A 357 1.12 5.36 19.89
C MET A 357 1.63 3.93 19.65
N SER A 358 2.39 3.38 20.60
CA SER A 358 2.86 2.00 20.53
C SER A 358 1.71 1.00 20.59
N TRP A 359 0.66 1.29 21.38
CA TRP A 359 -0.55 0.48 21.42
C TRP A 359 -1.31 0.53 20.07
N ILE A 360 -1.52 1.72 19.52
CA ILE A 360 -2.15 1.90 18.20
C ILE A 360 -1.35 1.13 17.14
N ALA A 361 -0.03 1.30 17.13
CA ALA A 361 0.85 0.62 16.21
C ALA A 361 0.77 -0.91 16.30
N ARG A 362 0.47 -1.49 17.46
CA ARG A 362 0.23 -2.94 17.64
C ARG A 362 -1.19 -3.33 17.24
N ALA A 363 -2.19 -2.53 17.62
CA ALA A 363 -3.60 -2.88 17.48
C ALA A 363 -4.12 -2.81 16.03
N THR A 364 -3.42 -2.08 15.14
CA THR A 364 -3.76 -1.99 13.72
C THR A 364 -3.10 -3.08 12.87
N ARG A 365 -2.12 -3.83 13.41
CA ARG A 365 -1.36 -4.86 12.67
C ARG A 365 -2.19 -6.08 12.31
N ILE A 366 -1.73 -6.79 11.28
CA ILE A 366 -2.21 -8.13 10.95
C ILE A 366 -1.90 -9.05 12.14
N PRO A 367 -2.86 -9.85 12.63
CA PRO A 367 -2.62 -10.76 13.74
C PRO A 367 -1.50 -11.76 13.44
N GLN A 368 -0.61 -12.01 14.41
CA GLN A 368 0.54 -12.90 14.23
C GLN A 368 0.13 -14.31 13.76
N ARG A 369 -0.96 -14.86 14.30
CA ARG A 369 -1.54 -16.13 13.85
C ARG A 369 -1.92 -16.17 12.37
N ALA A 370 -2.31 -15.00 11.80
CA ALA A 370 -2.64 -14.89 10.38
C ALA A 370 -1.37 -14.89 9.51
N LEU A 371 -0.27 -14.31 10.02
CA LEU A 371 1.05 -14.40 9.39
C LEU A 371 1.58 -15.82 9.38
N GLU A 372 1.48 -16.51 10.51
CA GLU A 372 1.94 -17.90 10.66
C GLU A 372 1.15 -18.83 9.74
N ALA A 373 -0.15 -18.64 9.61
CA ALA A 373 -1.01 -19.42 8.74
C ALA A 373 -0.65 -19.29 7.24
N THR A 374 0.03 -18.21 6.84
CA THR A 374 0.44 -17.97 5.44
C THR A 374 1.93 -18.25 5.18
N ARG A 375 2.67 -18.74 6.20
CA ARG A 375 4.07 -19.16 6.01
C ARG A 375 4.13 -20.36 5.06
N VAL A 376 5.00 -20.28 4.07
CA VAL A 376 5.37 -21.44 3.27
C VAL A 376 6.14 -22.38 4.19
N ILE A 377 5.58 -23.54 4.49
CA ILE A 377 6.35 -24.64 5.10
C ILE A 377 7.36 -25.05 4.01
N ARG A 378 8.62 -24.68 4.16
CA ARG A 378 9.69 -25.28 3.34
C ARG A 378 9.60 -26.77 3.63
N SER A 379 9.14 -27.55 2.66
CA SER A 379 9.34 -28.99 2.70
C SER A 379 10.84 -29.18 2.85
N ASN A 380 11.26 -29.77 3.98
CA ASN A 380 12.63 -30.15 4.22
C ASN A 380 13.13 -30.82 2.95
N GLN A 381 14.28 -30.36 2.45
CA GLN A 381 15.08 -31.10 1.53
C GLN A 381 15.26 -32.50 2.15
N VAL A 382 14.53 -33.45 1.64
CA VAL A 382 14.87 -34.87 1.86
C VAL A 382 16.13 -35.07 1.04
N SER A 383 17.18 -35.29 1.78
CA SER A 383 18.52 -35.74 1.38
C SER A 383 18.52 -36.82 0.31
#